data_19361271439bb4d99bd9683dedd926a6
#
_entry.id   19361271439bb4d99bd9683dedd926a6
#
_cell.length_a   1.000
_cell.length_b   1.000
_cell.length_c   1.000
_cell.angle_alpha   90.00
_cell.angle_beta   90.00
_cell.angle_gamma   90.00
#
_symmetry.space_group_name_H-M   'P 1'
#
loop_
_entity.id
_entity.type
_entity.pdbx_description
1 polymer ?
#
loop_
_entity_poly.entity_id
_entity_poly.type
_entity_poly.pdbx_seq_one_letter_code
_entity_poly.pdbx_strand_id
1 'polypeptide(L)'
;MIYFDYNATAPVMREAREAWLHVTETIGGNPSSMHQYGSKAANVLAEAREKLAEHLGCHPLDIIWTSGATEANNMVMHHFAKKLGPTGEVWVSAIEHPCVFDSSQHYFGKRARLIPVTRDGVIDLDWLTTELADSRPGLVAVMAANNETGVIQPWREACAICHQYKIPFFTDAVQYIGKMPLKGLGECDYVSGAGHKFGGPRGVGFLKIPNRSTLTPLLHGGKQEGGRRAGTENTAIIAAFSAALEVREKQIARGEHALRGVWRDNFERELLRALPGTSIVGATQPRLWNTISALMPDGDRKLQWVIRLDKAGFAVSTGSACTTGKEEPSHVLSAMGFKGAQAVRSVRFSAGWETTEADWDALLKGLVKIQADLQTAKA
;
A
#
# COMPACT_ATOMS: atom_id res chain seq x y z
N MET A 1 -24.89 3.36 3.22
CA MET A 1 -23.69 2.79 3.88
C MET A 1 -22.52 3.70 3.59
N ILE A 2 -21.83 4.18 4.62
CA ILE A 2 -20.62 5.01 4.49
C ILE A 2 -19.39 4.09 4.51
N TYR A 3 -18.49 4.28 3.53
CA TYR A 3 -17.38 3.35 3.33
C TYR A 3 -16.09 3.91 3.95
N PHE A 4 -15.56 3.22 4.96
CA PHE A 4 -14.32 3.53 5.67
C PHE A 4 -13.29 2.38 5.61
N ASP A 5 -13.25 1.68 4.45
CA ASP A 5 -12.28 0.59 4.22
C ASP A 5 -11.45 0.79 2.93
N TYR A 6 -11.10 2.04 2.62
CA TYR A 6 -10.33 2.38 1.42
C TYR A 6 -8.92 1.78 1.38
N ASN A 7 -8.33 1.45 2.51
CA ASN A 7 -7.04 0.75 2.52
C ASN A 7 -7.15 -0.70 2.03
N ALA A 8 -8.32 -1.32 2.10
CA ALA A 8 -8.55 -2.61 1.48
C ALA A 8 -8.68 -2.46 -0.05
N THR A 9 -9.53 -1.56 -0.51
CA THR A 9 -9.69 -1.19 -1.92
C THR A 9 -10.50 0.09 -2.04
N ALA A 10 -10.15 0.97 -2.99
CA ALA A 10 -10.96 2.13 -3.32
C ALA A 10 -12.01 1.78 -4.40
N PRO A 11 -13.22 2.35 -4.37
CA PRO A 11 -14.14 2.33 -5.51
C PRO A 11 -13.46 2.89 -6.77
N VAL A 12 -13.78 2.31 -7.92
CA VAL A 12 -13.25 2.80 -9.21
C VAL A 12 -13.88 4.16 -9.52
N MET A 13 -13.03 5.17 -9.67
CA MET A 13 -13.46 6.54 -9.93
C MET A 13 -14.05 6.71 -11.35
N ARG A 14 -14.80 7.78 -11.57
CA ARG A 14 -15.47 8.04 -12.85
C ARG A 14 -14.47 8.13 -14.00
N GLU A 15 -13.42 8.90 -13.85
CA GLU A 15 -12.42 9.15 -14.89
C GLU A 15 -11.69 7.87 -15.30
N ALA A 16 -11.43 6.98 -14.36
CA ALA A 16 -10.86 5.66 -14.65
C ALA A 16 -11.84 4.77 -15.45
N ARG A 17 -13.14 4.80 -15.11
CA ARG A 17 -14.17 4.06 -15.85
C ARG A 17 -14.33 4.59 -17.27
N GLU A 18 -14.36 5.91 -17.44
CA GLU A 18 -14.47 6.57 -18.74
C GLU A 18 -13.27 6.22 -19.63
N ALA A 19 -12.05 6.28 -19.09
CA ALA A 19 -10.83 5.90 -19.81
C ALA A 19 -10.84 4.42 -20.20
N TRP A 20 -11.28 3.54 -19.30
CA TRP A 20 -11.40 2.10 -19.58
C TRP A 20 -12.37 1.82 -20.70
N LEU A 21 -13.58 2.39 -20.65
CA LEU A 21 -14.61 2.20 -21.67
C LEU A 21 -14.14 2.75 -23.02
N HIS A 22 -13.59 3.97 -23.03
CA HIS A 22 -13.08 4.59 -24.26
C HIS A 22 -12.03 3.69 -24.95
N VAL A 23 -11.02 3.20 -24.22
CA VAL A 23 -9.98 2.36 -24.83
C VAL A 23 -10.54 1.00 -25.25
N THR A 24 -11.45 0.42 -24.48
CA THR A 24 -12.11 -0.86 -24.83
C THR A 24 -12.92 -0.76 -26.12
N GLU A 25 -13.60 0.36 -26.34
CA GLU A 25 -14.44 0.59 -27.52
C GLU A 25 -13.67 1.00 -28.77
N THR A 26 -12.56 1.72 -28.59
CA THR A 26 -11.86 2.36 -29.71
C THR A 26 -10.52 1.71 -30.09
N ILE A 27 -9.91 0.91 -29.20
CA ILE A 27 -8.56 0.36 -29.35
C ILE A 27 -8.57 -1.16 -29.16
N GLY A 28 -8.85 -1.91 -30.23
CA GLY A 28 -8.94 -3.36 -30.21
C GLY A 28 -7.68 -4.11 -30.64
N GLY A 29 -6.52 -3.42 -30.74
CA GLY A 29 -5.27 -4.02 -31.23
C GLY A 29 -4.38 -4.63 -30.15
N ASN A 30 -3.61 -5.68 -30.52
CA ASN A 30 -2.51 -6.15 -29.67
C ASN A 30 -1.33 -5.17 -29.78
N PRO A 31 -0.79 -4.64 -28.67
CA PRO A 31 0.33 -3.67 -28.69
C PRO A 31 1.59 -4.20 -29.37
N SER A 32 1.79 -5.51 -29.44
CA SER A 32 2.93 -6.14 -30.12
C SER A 32 2.77 -6.28 -31.64
N SER A 33 1.60 -5.94 -32.21
CA SER A 33 1.34 -6.06 -33.65
C SER A 33 1.82 -4.84 -34.41
N MET A 34 2.42 -5.06 -35.58
CA MET A 34 3.04 -3.99 -36.39
C MET A 34 2.05 -3.16 -37.23
N HIS A 35 0.78 -3.50 -37.26
CA HIS A 35 -0.25 -2.77 -38.00
C HIS A 35 -0.85 -1.61 -37.16
N GLN A 36 -1.60 -0.72 -37.79
CA GLN A 36 -2.13 0.50 -37.18
C GLN A 36 -2.93 0.27 -35.89
N TYR A 37 -3.70 -0.80 -35.78
CA TYR A 37 -4.44 -1.13 -34.54
C TYR A 37 -3.48 -1.46 -33.40
N GLY A 38 -2.42 -2.21 -33.67
CA GLY A 38 -1.38 -2.49 -32.69
C GLY A 38 -0.63 -1.23 -32.25
N SER A 39 -0.25 -0.38 -33.20
CA SER A 39 0.42 0.90 -32.90
C SER A 39 -0.43 1.81 -32.00
N LYS A 40 -1.75 1.89 -32.22
CA LYS A 40 -2.65 2.64 -31.33
C LYS A 40 -2.62 2.11 -29.90
N ALA A 41 -2.68 0.79 -29.74
CA ALA A 41 -2.60 0.16 -28.42
C ALA A 41 -1.22 0.38 -27.75
N ALA A 42 -0.14 0.28 -28.52
CA ALA A 42 1.21 0.56 -28.04
C ALA A 42 1.39 2.01 -27.57
N ASN A 43 0.79 2.98 -28.28
CA ASN A 43 0.84 4.39 -27.89
C ASN A 43 0.14 4.63 -26.55
N VAL A 44 -1.04 4.02 -26.29
CA VAL A 44 -1.71 4.12 -25.00
C VAL A 44 -0.84 3.60 -23.86
N LEU A 45 -0.16 2.47 -24.07
CA LEU A 45 0.78 1.93 -23.07
C LEU A 45 1.99 2.86 -22.85
N ALA A 46 2.52 3.44 -23.92
CA ALA A 46 3.65 4.36 -23.84
C ALA A 46 3.27 5.64 -23.08
N GLU A 47 2.14 6.28 -23.42
CA GLU A 47 1.64 7.47 -22.73
C GLU A 47 1.38 7.21 -21.23
N ALA A 48 0.74 6.09 -20.88
CA ALA A 48 0.50 5.73 -19.48
C ALA A 48 1.80 5.51 -18.71
N ARG A 49 2.80 4.93 -19.36
CA ARG A 49 4.13 4.68 -18.80
C ARG A 49 4.91 5.99 -18.60
N GLU A 50 4.86 6.90 -19.57
CA GLU A 50 5.49 8.22 -19.50
C GLU A 50 4.93 9.04 -18.34
N LYS A 51 3.59 9.11 -18.20
CA LYS A 51 2.93 9.81 -17.09
C LYS A 51 3.32 9.26 -15.73
N LEU A 52 3.29 7.93 -15.57
CA LEU A 52 3.71 7.32 -14.32
C LEU A 52 5.18 7.62 -14.00
N ALA A 53 6.05 7.54 -15.01
CA ALA A 53 7.47 7.84 -14.87
C ALA A 53 7.74 9.31 -14.51
N GLU A 54 7.00 10.24 -15.10
CA GLU A 54 7.06 11.67 -14.76
C GLU A 54 6.72 11.90 -13.28
N HIS A 55 5.61 11.33 -12.79
CA HIS A 55 5.21 11.46 -11.39
C HIS A 55 6.22 10.83 -10.42
N LEU A 56 6.81 9.69 -10.78
CA LEU A 56 7.82 9.04 -9.94
C LEU A 56 9.20 9.73 -10.03
N GLY A 57 9.48 10.45 -11.11
CA GLY A 57 10.81 11.01 -11.40
C GLY A 57 11.80 9.94 -11.85
N CYS A 58 11.38 9.02 -12.76
CA CYS A 58 12.23 7.96 -13.31
C CYS A 58 12.11 7.88 -14.83
N HIS A 59 12.89 6.99 -15.46
CA HIS A 59 12.78 6.78 -16.90
C HIS A 59 11.59 5.86 -17.24
N PRO A 60 10.79 6.12 -18.29
CA PRO A 60 9.64 5.30 -18.65
C PRO A 60 9.97 3.80 -18.81
N LEU A 61 11.12 3.45 -19.37
CA LEU A 61 11.54 2.06 -19.54
C LEU A 61 11.97 1.35 -18.24
N ASP A 62 12.04 2.06 -17.11
CA ASP A 62 12.25 1.47 -15.80
C ASP A 62 10.94 0.86 -15.24
N ILE A 63 9.79 1.20 -15.81
CA ILE A 63 8.48 0.72 -15.38
C ILE A 63 8.11 -0.57 -16.11
N ILE A 64 7.56 -1.52 -15.36
CA ILE A 64 7.00 -2.78 -15.84
C ILE A 64 5.55 -2.85 -15.37
N TRP A 65 4.59 -3.03 -16.28
CA TRP A 65 3.19 -3.23 -15.91
C TRP A 65 2.98 -4.65 -15.39
N THR A 66 2.21 -4.77 -14.31
CA THR A 66 1.88 -6.03 -13.65
C THR A 66 0.38 -6.13 -13.40
N SER A 67 -0.11 -7.28 -12.96
CA SER A 67 -1.52 -7.48 -12.56
C SER A 67 -1.85 -6.84 -11.21
N GLY A 68 -0.85 -6.38 -10.47
CA GLY A 68 -0.98 -5.76 -9.16
C GLY A 68 0.32 -5.81 -8.38
N ALA A 69 0.35 -5.17 -7.21
CA ALA A 69 1.55 -5.13 -6.39
C ALA A 69 1.98 -6.51 -5.86
N THR A 70 1.07 -7.43 -5.65
CA THR A 70 1.43 -8.80 -5.25
C THR A 70 2.33 -9.46 -6.28
N GLU A 71 2.02 -9.33 -7.57
CA GLU A 71 2.90 -9.81 -8.64
C GLU A 71 4.23 -9.05 -8.62
N ALA A 72 4.20 -7.72 -8.56
CA ALA A 72 5.39 -6.88 -8.55
C ALA A 72 6.35 -7.23 -7.39
N ASN A 73 5.82 -7.40 -6.19
CA ASN A 73 6.58 -7.75 -4.99
C ASN A 73 7.20 -9.15 -5.08
N ASN A 74 6.45 -10.13 -5.61
CA ASN A 74 6.97 -11.46 -5.89
C ASN A 74 8.05 -11.45 -6.98
N MET A 75 7.94 -10.60 -8.02
CA MET A 75 8.97 -10.45 -9.04
C MET A 75 10.29 -9.97 -8.44
N VAL A 76 10.26 -9.02 -7.50
CA VAL A 76 11.47 -8.54 -6.79
C VAL A 76 12.09 -9.68 -5.99
N MET A 77 11.32 -10.35 -5.14
CA MET A 77 11.84 -11.44 -4.29
C MET A 77 12.37 -12.61 -5.13
N HIS A 78 11.67 -12.99 -6.20
CA HIS A 78 12.12 -13.99 -7.15
C HIS A 78 13.45 -13.60 -7.83
N HIS A 79 13.57 -12.37 -8.32
CA HIS A 79 14.79 -11.87 -8.94
C HIS A 79 15.98 -11.97 -8.00
N PHE A 80 15.84 -11.50 -6.77
CA PHE A 80 16.92 -11.54 -5.79
C PHE A 80 17.24 -12.96 -5.33
N ALA A 81 16.27 -13.86 -5.24
CA ALA A 81 16.53 -15.27 -4.94
C ALA A 81 17.41 -15.93 -6.02
N LYS A 82 17.15 -15.62 -7.30
CA LYS A 82 17.97 -16.12 -8.42
C LYS A 82 19.35 -15.46 -8.46
N LYS A 83 19.42 -14.15 -8.21
CA LYS A 83 20.65 -13.37 -8.27
C LYS A 83 21.63 -13.70 -7.14
N LEU A 84 21.11 -13.88 -5.93
CA LEU A 84 21.93 -14.07 -4.72
C LEU A 84 22.27 -15.53 -4.44
N GLY A 85 21.57 -16.46 -5.08
CA GLY A 85 21.78 -17.89 -4.89
C GLY A 85 21.44 -18.39 -3.47
N PRO A 86 22.00 -19.54 -3.04
CA PRO A 86 21.57 -20.23 -1.82
C PRO A 86 22.03 -19.59 -0.52
N THR A 87 23.00 -18.67 -0.53
CA THR A 87 23.61 -18.09 0.66
C THR A 87 23.25 -16.61 0.88
N GLY A 88 22.69 -15.92 -0.13
CA GLY A 88 22.40 -14.51 -0.04
C GLY A 88 21.22 -14.21 0.88
N GLU A 89 21.30 -13.10 1.58
CA GLU A 89 20.29 -12.61 2.52
C GLU A 89 19.52 -11.42 1.95
N VAL A 90 18.29 -11.26 2.42
CA VAL A 90 17.47 -10.05 2.24
C VAL A 90 16.96 -9.58 3.58
N TRP A 91 16.86 -8.27 3.77
CA TRP A 91 16.28 -7.69 4.97
C TRP A 91 14.95 -7.03 4.63
N VAL A 92 13.92 -7.33 5.39
CA VAL A 92 12.57 -6.83 5.17
C VAL A 92 11.99 -6.26 6.46
N SER A 93 11.27 -5.16 6.38
CA SER A 93 10.62 -4.60 7.54
C SER A 93 9.66 -5.60 8.18
N ALA A 94 9.64 -5.69 9.51
CA ALA A 94 8.75 -6.59 10.25
C ALA A 94 7.26 -6.27 10.08
N ILE A 95 6.92 -5.13 9.48
CA ILE A 95 5.54 -4.66 9.26
C ILE A 95 5.14 -4.63 7.77
N GLU A 96 5.87 -5.35 6.90
CA GLU A 96 5.52 -5.45 5.48
C GLU A 96 4.16 -6.10 5.27
N HIS A 97 3.53 -5.76 4.13
CA HIS A 97 2.35 -6.47 3.68
C HIS A 97 2.67 -7.96 3.40
N PRO A 98 1.75 -8.91 3.63
CA PRO A 98 1.99 -10.34 3.39
C PRO A 98 2.62 -10.66 2.03
N CYS A 99 2.30 -9.92 0.97
CA CYS A 99 2.91 -10.18 -0.34
C CYS A 99 4.42 -9.91 -0.43
N VAL A 100 4.99 -9.12 0.50
CA VAL A 100 6.45 -8.95 0.68
C VAL A 100 6.95 -9.92 1.76
N PHE A 101 6.28 -9.95 2.91
CA PHE A 101 6.66 -10.79 4.04
C PHE A 101 6.69 -12.29 3.66
N ASP A 102 5.56 -12.82 3.18
CA ASP A 102 5.44 -14.25 2.85
C ASP A 102 6.32 -14.64 1.66
N SER A 103 6.43 -13.76 0.63
CA SER A 103 7.32 -14.04 -0.49
C SER A 103 8.79 -14.04 -0.06
N SER A 104 9.20 -13.16 0.86
CA SER A 104 10.56 -13.20 1.42
C SER A 104 10.83 -14.49 2.17
N GLN A 105 9.88 -14.95 2.98
CA GLN A 105 9.98 -16.24 3.68
C GLN A 105 10.00 -17.43 2.71
N HIS A 106 9.17 -17.39 1.66
CA HIS A 106 9.11 -18.44 0.65
C HIS A 106 10.45 -18.62 -0.09
N TYR A 107 11.06 -17.52 -0.55
CA TYR A 107 12.28 -17.58 -1.35
C TYR A 107 13.56 -17.66 -0.52
N PHE A 108 13.58 -17.11 0.68
CA PHE A 108 14.80 -16.97 1.49
C PHE A 108 14.75 -17.76 2.81
N GLY A 109 13.56 -18.07 3.35
CA GLY A 109 13.44 -18.74 4.64
C GLY A 109 14.14 -17.96 5.75
N LYS A 110 15.03 -18.61 6.49
CA LYS A 110 15.81 -17.99 7.58
C LYS A 110 16.79 -16.88 7.11
N ARG A 111 17.02 -16.76 5.81
CA ARG A 111 17.86 -15.72 5.19
C ARG A 111 17.09 -14.42 4.90
N ALA A 112 15.78 -14.41 5.14
CA ALA A 112 14.96 -13.19 5.21
C ALA A 112 15.01 -12.69 6.66
N ARG A 113 15.88 -11.70 6.91
CA ARG A 113 16.03 -11.10 8.24
C ARG A 113 15.03 -9.95 8.40
N LEU A 114 14.39 -9.87 9.56
CA LEU A 114 13.43 -8.81 9.85
C LEU A 114 14.12 -7.57 10.42
N ILE A 115 13.85 -6.41 9.83
CA ILE A 115 14.22 -5.12 10.37
C ILE A 115 13.21 -4.79 11.49
N PRO A 116 13.67 -4.57 12.74
CA PRO A 116 12.79 -4.25 13.83
C PRO A 116 12.08 -2.92 13.65
N VAL A 117 10.96 -2.77 14.33
CA VAL A 117 10.18 -1.53 14.37
C VAL A 117 9.99 -1.06 15.80
N THR A 118 9.83 0.24 15.97
CA THR A 118 9.49 0.83 17.26
C THR A 118 8.03 0.53 17.63
N ARG A 119 7.64 0.82 18.87
CA ARG A 119 6.26 0.71 19.32
C ARG A 119 5.31 1.65 18.54
N ASP A 120 5.84 2.73 17.95
CA ASP A 120 5.09 3.66 17.11
C ASP A 120 4.97 3.21 15.65
N GLY A 121 5.51 2.04 15.30
CA GLY A 121 5.40 1.43 13.98
C GLY A 121 6.32 2.01 12.92
N VAL A 122 7.45 2.57 13.33
CA VAL A 122 8.51 3.06 12.44
C VAL A 122 9.69 2.11 12.50
N ILE A 123 10.32 1.80 11.35
CA ILE A 123 11.55 0.99 11.32
C ILE A 123 12.66 1.64 12.16
N ASP A 124 13.50 0.80 12.76
CA ASP A 124 14.66 1.23 13.52
C ASP A 124 15.82 1.54 12.57
N LEU A 125 16.01 2.85 12.27
CA LEU A 125 17.10 3.31 11.39
C LEU A 125 18.48 3.15 12.02
N ASP A 126 18.59 3.24 13.34
CA ASP A 126 19.85 3.07 14.05
C ASP A 126 20.29 1.60 13.96
N TRP A 127 19.34 0.69 14.16
CA TRP A 127 19.59 -0.73 13.93
C TRP A 127 20.02 -0.98 12.48
N LEU A 128 19.29 -0.43 11.50
CA LEU A 128 19.62 -0.60 10.07
C LEU A 128 21.03 -0.13 9.76
N THR A 129 21.40 1.05 10.25
CA THR A 129 22.73 1.66 10.02
C THR A 129 23.83 0.82 10.65
N THR A 130 23.63 0.37 11.89
CA THR A 130 24.61 -0.43 12.65
C THR A 130 24.85 -1.78 11.97
N GLU A 131 23.78 -2.47 11.61
CA GLU A 131 23.89 -3.80 10.99
C GLU A 131 24.46 -3.75 9.56
N LEU A 132 24.19 -2.69 8.80
CA LEU A 132 24.77 -2.50 7.46
C LEU A 132 26.28 -2.17 7.52
N ALA A 133 26.81 -1.74 8.66
CA ALA A 133 28.26 -1.56 8.82
C ALA A 133 29.01 -2.90 8.71
N ASP A 134 28.44 -3.98 9.26
CA ASP A 134 29.06 -5.29 9.35
C ASP A 134 28.50 -6.33 8.36
N SER A 135 27.31 -6.10 7.80
CA SER A 135 26.60 -7.04 6.93
C SER A 135 26.27 -6.43 5.57
N ARG A 136 26.13 -7.31 4.56
CA ARG A 136 25.81 -6.89 3.19
C ARG A 136 24.65 -7.72 2.64
N PRO A 137 23.39 -7.44 3.02
CA PRO A 137 22.25 -8.08 2.40
C PRO A 137 22.17 -7.73 0.90
N GLY A 138 21.62 -8.61 0.10
CA GLY A 138 21.43 -8.36 -1.31
C GLY A 138 20.30 -7.39 -1.64
N LEU A 139 19.38 -7.17 -0.66
CA LEU A 139 18.24 -6.26 -0.77
C LEU A 139 17.78 -5.85 0.62
N VAL A 140 17.39 -4.58 0.77
CA VAL A 140 16.60 -4.07 1.90
C VAL A 140 15.23 -3.67 1.38
N ALA A 141 14.16 -4.14 2.05
CA ALA A 141 12.77 -3.83 1.70
C ALA A 141 12.05 -3.14 2.87
N VAL A 142 11.52 -1.95 2.61
CA VAL A 142 10.73 -1.16 3.58
C VAL A 142 9.58 -0.51 2.85
N MET A 143 8.33 -0.83 3.24
CA MET A 143 7.14 -0.21 2.67
C MET A 143 7.13 1.30 2.88
N ALA A 144 6.50 2.06 1.97
CA ALA A 144 6.43 3.51 2.10
C ALA A 144 5.45 3.97 3.19
N ALA A 145 4.34 3.24 3.36
CA ALA A 145 3.35 3.50 4.42
C ALA A 145 2.61 2.20 4.79
N ASN A 146 2.36 2.01 6.07
CA ASN A 146 1.71 0.78 6.54
C ASN A 146 0.19 0.79 6.29
N ASN A 147 -0.33 -0.32 5.79
CA ASN A 147 -1.74 -0.47 5.42
C ASN A 147 -2.70 -0.60 6.62
N GLU A 148 -2.20 -0.96 7.80
CA GLU A 148 -3.01 -1.12 9.01
C GLU A 148 -3.01 0.15 9.87
N THR A 149 -1.83 0.73 10.09
CA THR A 149 -1.64 1.88 10.99
C THR A 149 -1.68 3.23 10.27
N GLY A 150 -1.40 3.24 8.96
CA GLY A 150 -1.21 4.45 8.18
C GLY A 150 0.13 5.14 8.43
N VAL A 151 0.99 4.61 9.30
CA VAL A 151 2.29 5.21 9.60
C VAL A 151 3.16 5.24 8.35
N ILE A 152 3.65 6.43 8.01
CA ILE A 152 4.58 6.66 6.91
C ILE A 152 5.97 6.29 7.40
N GLN A 153 6.65 5.41 6.67
CA GLN A 153 7.99 4.98 7.02
C GLN A 153 9.04 6.01 6.57
N PRO A 154 10.19 6.09 7.21
CA PRO A 154 11.32 6.93 6.81
C PRO A 154 12.06 6.29 5.61
N TRP A 155 11.30 5.98 4.54
CA TRP A 155 11.81 5.25 3.38
C TRP A 155 12.90 6.01 2.62
N ARG A 156 12.89 7.36 2.67
CA ARG A 156 13.93 8.19 2.04
C ARG A 156 15.26 8.03 2.75
N GLU A 157 15.23 8.12 4.06
CA GLU A 157 16.38 7.95 4.94
C GLU A 157 16.90 6.52 4.83
N ALA A 158 16.04 5.52 4.87
CA ALA A 158 16.41 4.12 4.69
C ALA A 158 17.05 3.86 3.32
N CYS A 159 16.48 4.43 2.24
CA CYS A 159 17.05 4.36 0.90
C CYS A 159 18.45 5.00 0.85
N ALA A 160 18.60 6.19 1.41
CA ALA A 160 19.89 6.89 1.45
C ALA A 160 20.95 6.10 2.22
N ILE A 161 20.60 5.52 3.37
CA ILE A 161 21.48 4.64 4.15
C ILE A 161 21.88 3.43 3.30
N CYS A 162 20.94 2.73 2.67
CA CYS A 162 21.25 1.58 1.82
C CYS A 162 22.20 1.94 0.68
N HIS A 163 21.96 3.08 0.01
CA HIS A 163 22.82 3.55 -1.10
C HIS A 163 24.27 3.87 -0.63
N GLN A 164 24.47 4.40 0.58
CA GLN A 164 25.80 4.60 1.15
C GLN A 164 26.59 3.28 1.23
N TYR A 165 25.89 2.19 1.53
CA TYR A 165 26.48 0.84 1.58
C TYR A 165 26.39 0.06 0.26
N LYS A 166 25.88 0.70 -0.82
CA LYS A 166 25.67 0.07 -2.14
C LYS A 166 24.72 -1.13 -2.10
N ILE A 167 23.73 -1.09 -1.22
CA ILE A 167 22.69 -2.10 -1.08
C ILE A 167 21.46 -1.64 -1.85
N PRO A 168 20.88 -2.46 -2.74
CA PRO A 168 19.61 -2.14 -3.40
C PRO A 168 18.48 -1.98 -2.40
N PHE A 169 17.63 -0.96 -2.65
CA PHE A 169 16.48 -0.66 -1.80
C PHE A 169 15.16 -0.84 -2.56
N PHE A 170 14.22 -1.53 -1.93
CA PHE A 170 12.87 -1.76 -2.43
C PHE A 170 11.84 -1.15 -1.49
N THR A 171 10.84 -0.43 -2.07
CA THR A 171 9.69 0.06 -1.31
C THR A 171 8.37 -0.38 -1.94
N ASP A 172 7.52 -1.05 -1.15
CA ASP A 172 6.10 -1.22 -1.45
C ASP A 172 5.40 0.12 -1.17
N ALA A 173 5.05 0.85 -2.25
CA ALA A 173 4.42 2.16 -2.16
C ALA A 173 2.90 2.12 -2.37
N VAL A 174 2.28 0.95 -2.29
CA VAL A 174 0.85 0.73 -2.59
C VAL A 174 -0.08 1.62 -1.77
N GLN A 175 0.21 1.84 -0.51
CA GLN A 175 -0.61 2.72 0.35
C GLN A 175 -0.23 4.20 0.24
N TYR A 176 0.90 4.51 -0.38
CA TYR A 176 1.43 5.86 -0.51
C TYR A 176 0.99 6.54 -1.82
N ILE A 177 1.03 5.79 -2.93
CA ILE A 177 0.70 6.27 -4.28
C ILE A 177 -0.76 6.73 -4.35
N GLY A 178 -0.97 7.91 -4.97
CA GLY A 178 -2.28 8.54 -5.09
C GLY A 178 -2.86 9.07 -3.78
N LYS A 179 -2.06 9.13 -2.71
CA LYS A 179 -2.42 9.71 -1.41
C LYS A 179 -1.42 10.76 -0.95
N MET A 180 -0.15 10.60 -1.27
CA MET A 180 0.96 11.46 -0.86
C MET A 180 1.81 11.86 -2.08
N PRO A 181 2.55 12.97 -2.01
CA PRO A 181 3.43 13.40 -3.11
C PRO A 181 4.47 12.34 -3.47
N LEU A 182 4.58 11.97 -4.74
CA LEU A 182 5.45 10.88 -5.22
C LEU A 182 6.90 11.29 -5.41
N LYS A 183 7.23 12.58 -5.30
CA LYS A 183 8.58 13.09 -5.49
C LYS A 183 9.61 12.32 -4.66
N GLY A 184 10.65 11.81 -5.31
CA GLY A 184 11.75 11.05 -4.71
C GLY A 184 11.56 9.53 -4.68
N LEU A 185 10.35 8.99 -4.94
CA LEU A 185 10.17 7.54 -5.06
C LEU A 185 10.98 6.94 -6.21
N GLY A 186 11.20 7.69 -7.29
CA GLY A 186 12.04 7.25 -8.40
C GLY A 186 13.52 7.07 -8.05
N GLU A 187 13.99 7.61 -6.93
CA GLU A 187 15.34 7.42 -6.40
C GLU A 187 15.53 6.02 -5.78
N CYS A 188 14.45 5.39 -5.28
CA CYS A 188 14.50 4.01 -4.80
C CYS A 188 14.76 3.06 -5.98
N ASP A 189 15.56 2.00 -5.76
CA ASP A 189 15.89 1.05 -6.83
C ASP A 189 14.65 0.32 -7.33
N TYR A 190 13.83 -0.18 -6.43
CA TYR A 190 12.59 -0.88 -6.76
C TYR A 190 11.40 -0.20 -6.05
N VAL A 191 10.31 0.01 -6.81
CA VAL A 191 9.06 0.58 -6.29
C VAL A 191 7.89 -0.20 -6.85
N SER A 192 6.99 -0.65 -6.01
CA SER A 192 5.73 -1.26 -6.45
C SER A 192 4.51 -0.41 -6.13
N GLY A 193 3.48 -0.54 -6.96
CA GLY A 193 2.21 0.15 -6.79
C GLY A 193 1.03 -0.59 -7.39
N ALA A 194 -0.20 -0.25 -6.97
CA ALA A 194 -1.43 -0.88 -7.45
C ALA A 194 -2.57 0.13 -7.59
N GLY A 195 -3.29 0.08 -8.73
CA GLY A 195 -4.33 1.05 -9.08
C GLY A 195 -5.50 1.10 -8.12
N HIS A 196 -5.92 -0.05 -7.60
CA HIS A 196 -7.14 -0.17 -6.79
C HIS A 196 -7.08 0.51 -5.41
N LYS A 197 -5.96 1.06 -5.01
CA LYS A 197 -5.82 1.77 -3.72
C LYS A 197 -6.09 3.27 -3.81
N PHE A 198 -6.18 3.81 -5.03
CA PHE A 198 -6.40 5.25 -5.23
C PHE A 198 -7.52 5.58 -6.23
N GLY A 199 -8.37 4.59 -6.57
CA GLY A 199 -9.52 4.78 -7.47
C GLY A 199 -9.31 4.27 -8.89
N GLY A 200 -8.18 3.66 -9.19
CA GLY A 200 -7.96 2.86 -10.39
C GLY A 200 -8.62 1.47 -10.29
N PRO A 201 -8.65 0.71 -11.39
CA PRO A 201 -9.21 -0.64 -11.39
C PRO A 201 -8.33 -1.64 -10.64
N ARG A 202 -8.97 -2.76 -10.22
CA ARG A 202 -8.24 -3.97 -9.79
C ARG A 202 -7.60 -4.62 -11.01
N GLY A 203 -6.59 -5.47 -10.80
CA GLY A 203 -5.95 -6.22 -11.87
C GLY A 203 -4.87 -5.42 -12.61
N VAL A 204 -4.42 -4.30 -12.07
CA VAL A 204 -3.30 -3.51 -12.59
C VAL A 204 -2.43 -2.96 -11.47
N GLY A 205 -1.14 -3.07 -11.67
CA GLY A 205 -0.08 -2.48 -10.87
C GLY A 205 1.18 -2.28 -11.70
N PHE A 206 2.24 -1.91 -11.05
CA PHE A 206 3.53 -1.73 -11.70
C PHE A 206 4.68 -2.09 -10.77
N LEU A 207 5.82 -2.36 -11.38
CA LEU A 207 7.13 -2.42 -10.76
C LEU A 207 8.06 -1.44 -11.46
N LYS A 208 8.63 -0.49 -10.72
CA LYS A 208 9.77 0.31 -11.17
C LYS A 208 11.05 -0.41 -10.81
N ILE A 209 11.99 -0.49 -11.73
CA ILE A 209 13.32 -1.10 -11.56
C ILE A 209 14.42 -0.06 -11.81
N PRO A 210 15.68 -0.28 -11.35
CA PRO A 210 16.74 0.70 -11.54
C PRO A 210 17.29 0.66 -12.97
N ASN A 211 17.45 1.85 -13.59
CA ASN A 211 18.26 2.09 -14.81
C ASN A 211 18.08 1.04 -15.93
N ARG A 212 16.84 0.66 -16.24
CA ARG A 212 16.51 -0.36 -17.27
C ARG A 212 17.21 -1.70 -17.01
N SER A 213 17.52 -2.02 -15.77
CA SER A 213 18.24 -3.23 -15.41
C SER A 213 17.48 -4.49 -15.85
N THR A 214 18.20 -5.59 -15.98
CA THR A 214 17.59 -6.89 -16.23
C THR A 214 16.86 -7.35 -14.96
N LEU A 215 15.66 -7.84 -15.13
CA LEU A 215 14.89 -8.51 -14.08
C LEU A 215 14.68 -9.97 -14.51
N THR A 216 14.95 -10.91 -13.62
CA THR A 216 14.63 -12.33 -13.87
C THR A 216 13.12 -12.48 -13.96
N PRO A 217 12.55 -12.92 -15.09
CA PRO A 217 11.11 -13.03 -15.24
C PRO A 217 10.51 -14.01 -14.24
N LEU A 218 9.40 -13.64 -13.61
CA LEU A 218 8.58 -14.57 -12.83
C LEU A 218 7.61 -15.34 -13.74
N LEU A 219 7.05 -14.63 -14.74
CA LEU A 219 6.16 -15.22 -15.74
C LEU A 219 6.92 -15.38 -17.06
N HIS A 220 6.90 -16.59 -17.61
CA HIS A 220 7.57 -16.95 -18.84
C HIS A 220 6.60 -17.00 -20.02
N GLY A 221 7.03 -16.54 -21.21
CA GLY A 221 6.21 -16.53 -22.44
C GLY A 221 6.73 -15.55 -23.48
N GLY A 222 5.85 -14.70 -24.03
CA GLY A 222 6.21 -13.68 -25.02
C GLY A 222 7.13 -12.60 -24.42
N LYS A 223 7.69 -11.76 -25.30
CA LYS A 223 8.67 -10.73 -24.93
C LYS A 223 8.02 -9.39 -24.50
N GLN A 224 6.80 -9.42 -23.98
CA GLN A 224 6.15 -8.22 -23.44
C GLN A 224 7.00 -7.62 -22.31
N GLU A 225 6.78 -6.34 -22.02
CA GLU A 225 7.54 -5.59 -21.04
C GLU A 225 9.07 -5.73 -21.20
N GLY A 226 9.54 -5.82 -22.43
CA GLY A 226 10.96 -6.02 -22.74
C GLY A 226 11.51 -7.39 -22.31
N GLY A 227 10.67 -8.42 -22.25
CA GLY A 227 11.01 -9.77 -21.81
C GLY A 227 11.06 -9.95 -20.29
N ARG A 228 10.65 -8.94 -19.53
CA ARG A 228 10.67 -8.93 -18.06
C ARG A 228 9.38 -9.47 -17.45
N ARG A 229 8.27 -9.41 -18.20
CA ARG A 229 6.96 -9.91 -17.77
C ARG A 229 6.15 -10.34 -19.01
N ALA A 230 5.93 -11.61 -19.17
CA ALA A 230 5.18 -12.16 -20.30
C ALA A 230 3.66 -12.01 -20.16
N GLY A 231 2.95 -12.05 -21.28
CA GLY A 231 1.50 -11.92 -21.36
C GLY A 231 1.09 -10.57 -21.95
N THR A 232 0.11 -10.59 -22.85
CA THR A 232 -0.41 -9.38 -23.52
C THR A 232 -0.88 -8.37 -22.48
N GLU A 233 -0.43 -7.14 -22.61
CA GLU A 233 -0.73 -6.05 -21.72
C GLU A 233 -2.21 -5.65 -21.83
N ASN A 234 -2.86 -5.42 -20.70
CA ASN A 234 -4.25 -4.96 -20.67
C ASN A 234 -4.27 -3.42 -20.85
N THR A 235 -4.27 -2.99 -22.09
CA THR A 235 -4.19 -1.59 -22.49
C THR A 235 -5.28 -0.74 -21.84
N ALA A 236 -6.53 -1.23 -21.81
CA ALA A 236 -7.66 -0.48 -21.26
C ALA A 236 -7.55 -0.28 -19.75
N ILE A 237 -7.15 -1.31 -19.01
CA ILE A 237 -6.97 -1.21 -17.55
C ILE A 237 -5.77 -0.31 -17.21
N ILE A 238 -4.71 -0.33 -17.99
CA ILE A 238 -3.53 0.52 -17.80
C ILE A 238 -3.89 2.00 -18.07
N ALA A 239 -4.68 2.28 -19.11
CA ALA A 239 -5.20 3.63 -19.36
C ALA A 239 -6.06 4.14 -18.18
N ALA A 240 -6.92 3.29 -17.62
CA ALA A 240 -7.72 3.61 -16.46
C ALA A 240 -6.89 3.86 -15.20
N PHE A 241 -5.81 3.09 -14.98
CA PHE A 241 -4.84 3.34 -13.93
C PHE A 241 -4.22 4.74 -14.07
N SER A 242 -3.75 5.07 -15.28
CA SER A 242 -3.13 6.37 -15.58
C SER A 242 -4.11 7.52 -15.35
N ALA A 243 -5.36 7.40 -15.81
CA ALA A 243 -6.38 8.42 -15.59
C ALA A 243 -6.67 8.66 -14.10
N ALA A 244 -6.75 7.59 -13.31
CA ALA A 244 -6.94 7.70 -11.87
C ALA A 244 -5.75 8.41 -11.19
N LEU A 245 -4.51 8.04 -11.56
CA LEU A 245 -3.30 8.64 -10.99
C LEU A 245 -3.25 10.13 -11.28
N GLU A 246 -3.50 10.54 -12.53
CA GLU A 246 -3.52 11.95 -12.93
C GLU A 246 -4.48 12.81 -12.10
N VAL A 247 -5.67 12.29 -11.79
CA VAL A 247 -6.63 13.00 -10.93
C VAL A 247 -6.08 13.15 -9.51
N ARG A 248 -5.53 12.06 -8.95
CA ARG A 248 -4.99 12.07 -7.58
C ARG A 248 -3.78 13.00 -7.44
N GLU A 249 -2.86 12.98 -8.40
CA GLU A 249 -1.71 13.88 -8.38
C GLU A 249 -2.13 15.37 -8.46
N LYS A 250 -3.15 15.69 -9.25
CA LYS A 250 -3.74 17.03 -9.28
C LYS A 250 -4.36 17.43 -7.93
N GLN A 251 -5.06 16.52 -7.27
CA GLN A 251 -5.63 16.76 -5.93
C GLN A 251 -4.54 16.95 -4.87
N ILE A 252 -3.49 16.13 -4.93
CA ILE A 252 -2.31 16.25 -4.05
C ILE A 252 -1.60 17.58 -4.27
N ALA A 253 -1.38 17.98 -5.52
CA ALA A 253 -0.73 19.25 -5.87
C ALA A 253 -1.52 20.49 -5.37
N ARG A 254 -2.86 20.38 -5.25
CA ARG A 254 -3.72 21.42 -4.66
C ARG A 254 -3.74 21.40 -3.13
N GLY A 255 -3.02 20.49 -2.49
CA GLY A 255 -2.99 20.35 -1.04
C GLY A 255 -4.27 19.76 -0.42
N GLU A 256 -5.17 19.18 -1.21
CA GLU A 256 -6.43 18.63 -0.72
C GLU A 256 -6.24 17.48 0.29
N HIS A 257 -5.14 16.74 0.20
CA HIS A 257 -4.79 15.70 1.17
C HIS A 257 -4.52 16.27 2.57
N ALA A 258 -3.96 17.50 2.67
CA ALA A 258 -3.70 18.14 3.95
C ALA A 258 -5.01 18.53 4.67
N LEU A 259 -6.00 19.07 3.94
CA LEU A 259 -7.32 19.37 4.49
C LEU A 259 -8.00 18.10 5.05
N ARG A 260 -7.93 16.98 4.30
CA ARG A 260 -8.48 15.69 4.75
C ARG A 260 -7.74 15.15 5.97
N GLY A 261 -6.45 15.46 6.10
CA GLY A 261 -5.68 15.19 7.31
C GLY A 261 -6.24 15.89 8.53
N VAL A 262 -6.68 17.16 8.38
CA VAL A 262 -7.34 17.90 9.47
C VAL A 262 -8.65 17.23 9.89
N TRP A 263 -9.47 16.75 8.96
CA TRP A 263 -10.70 16.01 9.30
C TRP A 263 -10.42 14.73 10.09
N ARG A 264 -9.40 13.96 9.64
CA ARG A 264 -8.94 12.76 10.37
C ARG A 264 -8.50 13.13 11.81
N ASP A 265 -7.68 14.16 11.96
CA ASP A 265 -7.14 14.57 13.27
C ASP A 265 -8.25 15.10 14.20
N ASN A 266 -9.24 15.81 13.66
CA ASN A 266 -10.42 16.23 14.39
C ASN A 266 -11.22 15.02 14.88
N PHE A 267 -11.54 14.09 13.99
CA PHE A 267 -12.24 12.85 14.36
C PHE A 267 -11.47 12.08 15.45
N GLU A 268 -10.16 11.93 15.32
CA GLU A 268 -9.31 11.21 16.27
C GLU A 268 -9.39 11.85 17.67
N ARG A 269 -9.30 13.18 17.75
CA ARG A 269 -9.41 13.92 18.98
C ARG A 269 -10.78 13.73 19.65
N GLU A 270 -11.86 13.83 18.88
CA GLU A 270 -13.22 13.64 19.39
C GLU A 270 -13.49 12.18 19.75
N LEU A 271 -12.95 11.20 19.02
CA LEU A 271 -13.03 9.79 19.35
C LEU A 271 -12.42 9.49 20.72
N LEU A 272 -11.22 10.02 20.99
CA LEU A 272 -10.53 9.83 22.27
C LEU A 272 -11.30 10.46 23.46
N ARG A 273 -12.00 11.57 23.22
CA ARG A 273 -12.87 12.21 24.22
C ARG A 273 -14.14 11.42 24.47
N ALA A 274 -14.78 10.96 23.40
CA ALA A 274 -16.09 10.32 23.45
C ALA A 274 -16.04 8.87 23.95
N LEU A 275 -14.93 8.16 23.69
CA LEU A 275 -14.71 6.75 24.06
C LEU A 275 -13.46 6.63 24.95
N PRO A 276 -13.53 6.92 26.24
CA PRO A 276 -12.41 6.75 27.17
C PRO A 276 -11.89 5.30 27.17
N GLY A 277 -10.56 5.15 27.20
CA GLY A 277 -9.89 3.86 27.08
C GLY A 277 -9.55 3.46 25.64
N THR A 278 -9.92 4.29 24.66
CA THR A 278 -9.41 4.20 23.29
C THR A 278 -7.98 4.75 23.21
N SER A 279 -7.14 4.15 22.36
CA SER A 279 -5.84 4.72 22.01
C SER A 279 -5.58 4.55 20.52
N ILE A 280 -4.78 5.46 19.95
CA ILE A 280 -4.44 5.45 18.52
C ILE A 280 -3.05 4.88 18.33
N VAL A 281 -2.93 3.91 17.44
CA VAL A 281 -1.65 3.27 17.10
C VAL A 281 -0.85 4.22 16.20
N GLY A 282 0.41 4.48 16.56
CA GLY A 282 1.29 5.35 15.79
C GLY A 282 0.89 6.83 15.81
N ALA A 283 0.16 7.29 16.84
CA ALA A 283 -0.37 8.66 16.93
C ALA A 283 0.73 9.73 16.87
N THR A 284 1.94 9.43 17.34
CA THR A 284 3.08 10.36 17.42
C THR A 284 3.85 10.48 16.11
N GLN A 285 3.57 9.64 15.13
CA GLN A 285 4.31 9.56 13.87
C GLN A 285 3.56 10.21 12.70
N PRO A 286 4.27 10.62 11.64
CA PRO A 286 3.65 10.97 10.38
C PRO A 286 2.80 9.82 9.86
N ARG A 287 1.55 10.11 9.51
CA ARG A 287 0.59 9.10 9.03
C ARG A 287 -0.12 9.58 7.76
N LEU A 288 -0.56 8.63 6.97
CA LEU A 288 -1.47 8.91 5.84
C LEU A 288 -2.70 9.68 6.35
N TRP A 289 -3.12 10.66 5.60
CA TRP A 289 -4.28 11.51 5.94
C TRP A 289 -5.60 10.74 6.10
N ASN A 290 -5.66 9.53 5.56
CA ASN A 290 -6.89 8.76 5.45
C ASN A 290 -7.02 7.61 6.46
N THR A 291 -6.02 7.35 7.32
CA THR A 291 -5.97 6.10 8.10
C THR A 291 -5.87 6.36 9.58
N ILE A 292 -6.73 5.70 10.34
CA ILE A 292 -6.69 5.60 11.80
C ILE A 292 -6.74 4.12 12.19
N SER A 293 -5.80 3.68 13.01
CA SER A 293 -5.84 2.40 13.69
C SER A 293 -6.10 2.64 15.18
N ALA A 294 -7.30 2.33 15.64
CA ALA A 294 -7.73 2.57 17.01
C ALA A 294 -7.79 1.27 17.81
N LEU A 295 -7.14 1.23 18.96
CA LEU A 295 -7.39 0.19 19.97
C LEU A 295 -8.62 0.63 20.77
N MET A 296 -9.73 -0.06 20.55
CA MET A 296 -11.00 0.25 21.19
C MET A 296 -10.96 -0.03 22.71
N PRO A 297 -11.92 0.48 23.54
CA PRO A 297 -11.92 0.32 24.97
C PRO A 297 -11.81 -1.16 25.42
N ASP A 298 -11.28 -1.38 26.63
CA ASP A 298 -11.10 -2.73 27.19
C ASP A 298 -12.41 -3.50 27.34
N GLY A 299 -12.34 -4.82 27.14
CA GLY A 299 -13.47 -5.73 27.26
C GLY A 299 -14.28 -5.93 25.99
N ASP A 300 -14.00 -5.17 24.93
CA ASP A 300 -14.71 -5.27 23.65
C ASP A 300 -13.79 -5.85 22.57
N ARG A 301 -14.24 -6.91 21.92
CA ARG A 301 -13.49 -7.54 20.82
C ARG A 301 -13.67 -6.77 19.52
N LYS A 302 -12.60 -6.64 18.72
CA LYS A 302 -12.62 -5.96 17.41
C LYS A 302 -13.79 -6.39 16.50
N LEU A 303 -14.12 -7.68 16.49
CA LEU A 303 -15.18 -8.22 15.66
C LEU A 303 -16.56 -7.69 16.07
N GLN A 304 -16.79 -7.43 17.36
CA GLN A 304 -18.06 -6.84 17.82
C GLN A 304 -18.23 -5.40 17.29
N TRP A 305 -17.15 -4.62 17.31
CA TRP A 305 -17.16 -3.27 16.75
C TRP A 305 -17.43 -3.27 15.24
N VAL A 306 -16.72 -4.11 14.48
CA VAL A 306 -16.91 -4.20 13.01
C VAL A 306 -18.33 -4.63 12.66
N ILE A 307 -18.86 -5.68 13.29
CA ILE A 307 -20.23 -6.17 13.05
C ILE A 307 -21.28 -5.11 13.42
N ARG A 308 -21.11 -4.40 14.53
CA ARG A 308 -22.06 -3.38 14.98
C ARG A 308 -22.01 -2.14 14.09
N LEU A 309 -20.81 -1.74 13.65
CA LEU A 309 -20.64 -0.64 12.69
C LEU A 309 -21.25 -0.98 11.32
N ASP A 310 -21.06 -2.20 10.84
CA ASP A 310 -21.69 -2.66 9.59
C ASP A 310 -23.21 -2.60 9.69
N LYS A 311 -23.80 -3.08 10.78
CA LYS A 311 -25.26 -2.96 11.06
C LYS A 311 -25.73 -1.51 11.18
N ALA A 312 -24.86 -0.61 11.63
CA ALA A 312 -25.13 0.83 11.74
C ALA A 312 -24.88 1.58 10.42
N GLY A 313 -24.49 0.88 9.35
CA GLY A 313 -24.27 1.45 8.02
C GLY A 313 -22.86 1.97 7.75
N PHE A 314 -21.85 1.50 8.48
CA PHE A 314 -20.45 1.86 8.29
C PHE A 314 -19.58 0.63 7.95
N ALA A 315 -18.95 0.63 6.78
CA ALA A 315 -17.99 -0.40 6.40
C ALA A 315 -16.60 -0.06 6.92
N VAL A 316 -16.08 -0.83 7.86
CA VAL A 316 -14.76 -0.65 8.49
C VAL A 316 -14.01 -1.99 8.52
N SER A 317 -12.73 -2.01 8.92
CA SER A 317 -11.91 -3.22 8.97
C SER A 317 -11.22 -3.40 10.32
N THR A 318 -10.76 -4.64 10.59
CA THR A 318 -9.86 -4.93 11.72
C THR A 318 -8.38 -4.63 11.42
N GLY A 319 -8.06 -4.18 10.19
CA GLY A 319 -6.68 -3.96 9.74
C GLY A 319 -5.99 -5.23 9.21
N SER A 320 -6.02 -6.33 9.95
CA SER A 320 -5.51 -7.64 9.48
C SER A 320 -6.55 -8.33 8.60
N ALA A 321 -6.13 -8.92 7.48
CA ALA A 321 -7.00 -9.74 6.65
C ALA A 321 -7.44 -11.00 7.43
N CYS A 322 -8.72 -11.07 7.83
CA CYS A 322 -9.30 -12.28 8.39
C CYS A 322 -9.49 -13.32 7.28
N THR A 323 -8.48 -14.13 6.98
CA THR A 323 -8.54 -15.16 5.92
C THR A 323 -9.31 -16.41 6.32
N THR A 324 -9.61 -16.65 7.62
CA THR A 324 -10.17 -17.93 8.07
C THR A 324 -11.21 -17.82 9.19
N GLY A 325 -11.71 -16.62 9.52
CA GLY A 325 -12.64 -16.47 10.67
C GLY A 325 -12.00 -16.68 12.05
N LYS A 326 -10.71 -16.97 12.14
CA LYS A 326 -9.96 -17.01 13.38
C LYS A 326 -9.42 -15.63 13.71
N GLU A 327 -9.59 -15.19 14.96
CA GLU A 327 -9.01 -13.94 15.47
C GLU A 327 -7.51 -14.11 15.71
N GLU A 328 -6.71 -14.12 14.62
CA GLU A 328 -5.27 -14.03 14.78
C GLU A 328 -4.85 -12.57 15.01
N PRO A 329 -3.91 -12.32 15.93
CA PRO A 329 -3.34 -10.98 16.11
C PRO A 329 -2.66 -10.51 14.84
N SER A 330 -2.77 -9.22 14.52
CA SER A 330 -2.02 -8.61 13.43
C SER A 330 -0.52 -8.81 13.65
N HIS A 331 0.20 -9.30 12.63
CA HIS A 331 1.66 -9.40 12.69
C HIS A 331 2.30 -8.01 12.83
N VAL A 332 1.69 -6.97 12.25
CA VAL A 332 2.12 -5.56 12.38
C VAL A 332 2.06 -5.12 13.84
N LEU A 333 0.90 -5.27 14.49
CA LEU A 333 0.75 -4.92 15.90
C LEU A 333 1.65 -5.76 16.80
N SER A 334 1.84 -7.05 16.48
CA SER A 334 2.77 -7.93 17.18
C SER A 334 4.22 -7.46 17.06
N ALA A 335 4.67 -7.08 15.87
CA ALA A 335 5.99 -6.51 15.64
C ALA A 335 6.20 -5.18 16.40
N MET A 336 5.14 -4.38 16.57
CA MET A 336 5.13 -3.15 17.36
C MET A 336 5.07 -3.41 18.89
N GLY A 337 5.03 -4.67 19.33
CA GLY A 337 5.00 -5.04 20.76
C GLY A 337 3.63 -4.99 21.41
N PHE A 338 2.53 -4.91 20.65
CA PHE A 338 1.17 -5.07 21.18
C PHE A 338 0.85 -6.55 21.33
N LYS A 339 0.50 -6.99 22.54
CA LYS A 339 0.28 -8.40 22.87
C LYS A 339 -1.19 -8.76 23.00
N GLY A 340 -1.56 -9.95 22.55
CA GLY A 340 -2.81 -10.65 22.87
C GLY A 340 -4.05 -9.76 22.92
N ALA A 341 -4.58 -9.52 24.10
CA ALA A 341 -5.80 -8.75 24.33
C ALA A 341 -5.76 -7.31 23.79
N GLN A 342 -4.58 -6.68 23.67
CA GLN A 342 -4.48 -5.34 23.09
C GLN A 342 -4.66 -5.38 21.57
N ALA A 343 -3.96 -6.28 20.87
CA ALA A 343 -4.00 -6.37 19.43
C ALA A 343 -5.40 -6.76 18.88
N VAL A 344 -6.16 -7.56 19.63
CA VAL A 344 -7.51 -7.96 19.22
C VAL A 344 -8.57 -6.86 19.36
N ARG A 345 -8.23 -5.70 19.92
CA ARG A 345 -9.13 -4.55 20.03
C ARG A 345 -8.97 -3.56 18.86
N SER A 346 -8.04 -3.78 17.96
CA SER A 346 -7.75 -2.86 16.86
C SER A 346 -8.89 -2.83 15.85
N VAL A 347 -9.35 -1.62 15.53
CA VAL A 347 -10.26 -1.32 14.42
C VAL A 347 -9.59 -0.28 13.54
N ARG A 348 -9.58 -0.52 12.24
CA ARG A 348 -9.06 0.44 11.26
C ARG A 348 -10.19 1.18 10.58
N PHE A 349 -10.11 2.50 10.59
CA PHE A 349 -10.93 3.41 9.80
C PHE A 349 -10.06 3.97 8.69
N SER A 350 -10.43 3.73 7.44
CA SER A 350 -9.68 4.27 6.30
C SER A 350 -10.61 4.96 5.31
N ALA A 351 -10.49 6.28 5.23
CA ALA A 351 -11.25 7.15 4.35
C ALA A 351 -10.74 7.13 2.91
N GLY A 352 -11.52 7.67 1.99
CA GLY A 352 -11.14 7.94 0.62
C GLY A 352 -11.16 9.44 0.28
N TRP A 353 -10.81 9.74 -0.95
CA TRP A 353 -10.88 11.10 -1.47
C TRP A 353 -12.31 11.65 -1.52
N GLU A 354 -13.29 10.76 -1.64
CA GLU A 354 -14.71 11.06 -1.68
C GLU A 354 -15.36 11.17 -0.28
N THR A 355 -14.64 10.76 0.77
CA THR A 355 -15.09 10.88 2.16
C THR A 355 -15.12 12.35 2.58
N THR A 356 -16.23 12.78 3.17
CA THR A 356 -16.45 14.15 3.65
C THR A 356 -16.23 14.26 5.17
N GLU A 357 -16.13 15.50 5.68
CA GLU A 357 -16.10 15.76 7.11
C GLU A 357 -17.38 15.27 7.81
N ALA A 358 -18.53 15.43 7.16
CA ALA A 358 -19.82 14.93 7.66
C ALA A 358 -19.86 13.40 7.80
N ASP A 359 -19.13 12.65 6.95
CA ASP A 359 -19.03 11.19 7.09
C ASP A 359 -18.26 10.80 8.35
N TRP A 360 -17.17 11.55 8.68
CA TRP A 360 -16.43 11.36 9.92
C TRP A 360 -17.29 11.66 11.16
N ASP A 361 -18.10 12.73 11.13
CA ASP A 361 -19.03 13.07 12.20
C ASP A 361 -20.11 11.99 12.38
N ALA A 362 -20.62 11.47 11.28
CA ALA A 362 -21.59 10.38 11.30
C ALA A 362 -21.00 9.10 11.92
N LEU A 363 -19.75 8.75 11.56
CA LEU A 363 -19.04 7.62 12.14
C LEU A 363 -18.85 7.79 13.64
N LEU A 364 -18.44 8.99 14.12
CA LEU A 364 -18.27 9.27 15.53
C LEU A 364 -19.58 9.08 16.31
N LYS A 365 -20.70 9.62 15.81
CA LYS A 365 -22.04 9.45 16.40
C LYS A 365 -22.42 7.97 16.48
N GLY A 366 -22.13 7.20 15.41
CA GLY A 366 -22.35 5.74 15.39
C GLY A 366 -21.55 5.01 16.46
N LEU A 367 -20.27 5.33 16.61
CA LEU A 367 -19.39 4.75 17.63
C LEU A 367 -19.87 5.05 19.05
N VAL A 368 -20.26 6.28 19.34
CA VAL A 368 -20.80 6.70 20.65
C VAL A 368 -22.07 5.91 20.97
N LYS A 369 -23.00 5.78 20.02
CA LYS A 369 -24.22 4.99 20.20
C LYS A 369 -23.91 3.53 20.49
N ILE A 370 -23.03 2.91 19.71
CA ILE A 370 -22.63 1.51 19.92
C ILE A 370 -22.00 1.31 21.29
N GLN A 371 -21.18 2.24 21.77
CA GLN A 371 -20.59 2.18 23.12
C GLN A 371 -21.65 2.21 24.21
N ALA A 372 -22.65 3.10 24.09
CA ALA A 372 -23.75 3.18 25.04
C ALA A 372 -24.55 1.86 25.10
N ASP A 373 -24.86 1.28 23.93
CA ASP A 373 -25.56 0.00 23.82
C ASP A 373 -24.75 -1.16 24.44
N LEU A 374 -23.43 -1.15 24.30
CA LEU A 374 -22.54 -2.15 24.89
C LEU A 374 -22.46 -2.05 26.42
N GLN A 375 -22.50 -0.83 26.96
CA GLN A 375 -22.52 -0.60 28.41
C GLN A 375 -23.85 -1.06 29.03
N THR A 376 -24.97 -0.73 28.39
CA THR A 376 -26.30 -1.14 28.85
C THR A 376 -26.46 -2.68 28.85
N ALA A 377 -25.86 -3.37 27.86
CA ALA A 377 -25.93 -4.84 27.78
C ALA A 377 -25.05 -5.56 28.82
N LYS A 378 -24.14 -4.85 29.50
CA LYS A 378 -23.30 -5.40 30.59
C LYS A 378 -23.84 -5.12 31.99
N ALA A 379 -24.77 -4.16 32.10
CA ALA A 379 -25.48 -3.84 33.35
C ALA A 379 -26.71 -4.72 33.52
#